data_d8cb6e58b88628161fa02057a995749e
#
_entry.id   d8cb6e58b88628161fa02057a995749e
#
_cell.length_a   1.000
_cell.length_b   1.000
_cell.length_c   1.000
_cell.angle_alpha   90.00
_cell.angle_beta   90.00
_cell.angle_gamma   90.00
#
_symmetry.space_group_name_H-M   'P 1'
#
loop_
_entity.id
_entity.type
_entity.pdbx_description
1 polymer ?
#
loop_
_entity_poly.entity_id
_entity_poly.type
_entity_poly.pdbx_seq_one_letter_code
_entity_poly.pdbx_strand_id
1 'polypeptide(L)'
;VQTHFPSGDGSDAGVGLLLTPFRGVRYDLSRVGGLANVTSPPYDVIGPGTLGRLLSASPYNVVRLILPAADSAGAASGPQPVDARSGCEIAVARLRDWLAEGALAVDDSPALYVYEQRTDHWVQRGLIGLVAVGTEAVHPHEGVMPGPVAGRRELMKATGSNLEPILLVYNGRTGVGGHGGPADLGDASRLTDLTADGEAPLACAVTDDGITHRLWAVTDPATQAAITADLSTRTALIADGHHRYAAYRELRDEMRSDGAGDGPWDHGLAFLVDADAYPLRLGPIHRVLPNLDPTEAARLATEGFTVTEVPGEEARDRLAAAGESGTAFLLAGKGGYWLLTDPDQQQLTASMPPESSPRWRALDASIMEELLMARLWSIKDNEREVLISHDAAEAVRMATDSGGTAVICNPMPLKAVMDIAAHGEKVPRKSTSFGPKPRTGLVFRTFEP
;
A
#
# COMPACT_ATOMS: atom_id res chain seq x y z
N VAL A 1 5.60 17.36 -13.47
CA VAL A 1 6.76 16.46 -13.55
C VAL A 1 6.25 15.16 -14.14
N GLN A 2 6.66 14.86 -15.38
CA GLN A 2 6.24 13.66 -16.09
C GLN A 2 6.90 12.44 -15.51
N THR A 3 6.08 11.50 -15.08
CA THR A 3 6.48 10.16 -14.67
C THR A 3 6.39 9.26 -15.91
N HIS A 4 7.50 8.84 -16.48
CA HIS A 4 7.56 7.93 -17.62
C HIS A 4 8.02 6.57 -17.13
N PHE A 5 7.17 5.54 -17.29
CA PHE A 5 7.66 4.16 -17.28
C PHE A 5 8.40 3.91 -18.61
N PRO A 6 9.51 3.21 -18.63
CA PRO A 6 10.13 2.85 -19.91
C PRO A 6 9.12 1.97 -20.68
N SER A 7 8.71 2.44 -21.85
CA SER A 7 8.12 1.56 -22.86
C SER A 7 9.20 0.56 -23.24
N GLY A 8 8.94 -0.72 -23.02
CA GLY A 8 9.88 -1.78 -23.41
C GLY A 8 10.31 -1.60 -24.86
N ASP A 9 11.60 -1.69 -25.06
CA ASP A 9 12.19 -1.71 -26.41
C ASP A 9 11.56 -2.86 -27.21
N GLY A 10 10.98 -2.55 -28.33
CA GLY A 10 10.08 -3.41 -29.11
C GLY A 10 10.77 -4.62 -29.74
N SER A 11 11.06 -5.66 -28.96
CA SER A 11 11.49 -6.95 -29.53
C SER A 11 11.03 -8.19 -28.74
N ASP A 12 10.27 -8.03 -27.62
CA ASP A 12 9.51 -9.14 -27.01
C ASP A 12 8.16 -8.57 -26.60
N ALA A 13 7.08 -9.04 -27.24
CA ALA A 13 5.71 -8.65 -26.89
C ALA A 13 5.35 -9.24 -25.51
N GLY A 14 5.92 -8.66 -24.46
CA GLY A 14 5.53 -8.92 -23.08
C GLY A 14 4.05 -8.66 -22.93
N VAL A 15 3.33 -9.60 -22.34
CA VAL A 15 1.90 -9.47 -22.06
C VAL A 15 1.72 -8.31 -21.09
N GLY A 16 1.10 -7.20 -21.51
CA GLY A 16 0.80 -6.07 -20.68
C GLY A 16 -0.22 -6.39 -19.56
N LEU A 17 -0.74 -5.38 -18.90
CA LEU A 17 -1.74 -5.54 -17.84
C LEU A 17 -3.02 -6.17 -18.35
N LEU A 18 -3.35 -7.33 -17.84
CA LEU A 18 -4.64 -7.98 -18.09
C LEU A 18 -5.52 -7.72 -16.87
N LEU A 19 -6.54 -6.87 -17.04
CA LEU A 19 -7.55 -6.61 -16.01
C LEU A 19 -8.86 -7.29 -16.43
N THR A 20 -9.26 -8.33 -15.70
CA THR A 20 -10.41 -9.17 -16.03
C THR A 20 -11.62 -8.79 -15.16
N PRO A 21 -12.82 -8.65 -15.75
CA PRO A 21 -14.06 -8.52 -15.00
C PRO A 21 -14.35 -9.77 -14.17
N PHE A 22 -15.08 -9.60 -13.05
CA PHE A 22 -15.45 -10.69 -12.16
C PHE A 22 -16.81 -10.45 -11.50
N ARG A 23 -17.44 -11.51 -11.01
CA ARG A 23 -18.65 -11.41 -10.18
C ARG A 23 -18.24 -11.04 -8.77
N GLY A 24 -18.42 -9.78 -8.41
CA GLY A 24 -18.05 -9.27 -7.08
C GLY A 24 -18.98 -9.78 -6.00
N VAL A 25 -18.45 -9.98 -4.79
CA VAL A 25 -19.24 -10.20 -3.59
C VAL A 25 -19.29 -8.87 -2.84
N ARG A 26 -20.48 -8.35 -2.59
CA ARG A 26 -20.69 -7.05 -1.95
C ARG A 26 -21.68 -7.15 -0.79
N TYR A 27 -21.61 -6.19 0.13
CA TYR A 27 -22.59 -6.08 1.19
C TYR A 27 -23.97 -5.66 0.66
N ASP A 28 -25.01 -6.32 1.15
CA ASP A 28 -26.37 -5.81 1.07
C ASP A 28 -26.56 -4.72 2.11
N LEU A 29 -26.48 -3.45 1.64
CA LEU A 29 -26.53 -2.29 2.53
C LEU A 29 -27.84 -2.15 3.30
N SER A 30 -28.92 -2.75 2.82
CA SER A 30 -30.21 -2.78 3.53
C SER A 30 -30.16 -3.64 4.79
N ARG A 31 -29.26 -4.62 4.83
CA ARG A 31 -29.10 -5.56 5.96
C ARG A 31 -28.03 -5.12 6.95
N VAL A 32 -26.93 -4.55 6.45
CA VAL A 32 -25.76 -4.26 7.29
C VAL A 32 -25.71 -2.83 7.84
N GLY A 33 -26.70 -1.98 7.49
CA GLY A 33 -26.85 -0.63 8.05
C GLY A 33 -25.91 0.43 7.51
N GLY A 34 -25.15 0.11 6.45
CA GLY A 34 -24.33 1.08 5.74
C GLY A 34 -22.84 0.67 5.56
N LEU A 35 -22.27 1.12 4.47
CA LEU A 35 -20.95 0.72 4.01
C LEU A 35 -19.82 1.18 4.97
N ALA A 36 -19.95 2.34 5.60
CA ALA A 36 -18.93 2.87 6.52
C ALA A 36 -18.67 1.93 7.71
N ASN A 37 -19.73 1.29 8.25
CA ASN A 37 -19.65 0.44 9.43
C ASN A 37 -19.06 -0.95 9.16
N VAL A 38 -19.09 -1.40 7.90
CA VAL A 38 -18.68 -2.77 7.52
C VAL A 38 -17.34 -2.81 6.79
N THR A 39 -16.81 -1.67 6.40
CA THR A 39 -15.52 -1.56 5.72
C THR A 39 -14.40 -1.19 6.69
N SER A 40 -13.15 -1.40 6.31
CA SER A 40 -11.97 -1.06 7.12
C SER A 40 -10.81 -0.53 6.25
N PRO A 41 -9.81 0.12 6.83
CA PRO A 41 -8.51 0.24 6.18
C PRO A 41 -7.91 -1.15 5.87
N PRO A 42 -6.86 -1.25 5.05
CA PRO A 42 -6.10 -2.49 4.86
C PRO A 42 -5.53 -3.01 6.19
N TYR A 43 -5.36 -4.32 6.29
CA TYR A 43 -4.97 -4.99 7.54
C TYR A 43 -3.67 -4.47 8.17
N ASP A 44 -2.72 -4.03 7.36
CA ASP A 44 -1.36 -3.63 7.76
C ASP A 44 -1.27 -2.22 8.37
N VAL A 45 -2.36 -1.44 8.30
CA VAL A 45 -2.45 -0.10 8.92
C VAL A 45 -3.43 -0.05 10.10
N ILE A 46 -3.99 -1.20 10.51
CA ILE A 46 -4.94 -1.27 11.62
C ILE A 46 -4.20 -1.46 12.94
N GLY A 47 -4.05 -0.39 13.71
CA GLY A 47 -3.53 -0.44 15.08
C GLY A 47 -4.59 -0.88 16.10
N PRO A 48 -4.18 -1.21 17.36
CA PRO A 48 -5.09 -1.74 18.39
C PRO A 48 -6.32 -0.87 18.68
N GLY A 49 -6.15 0.43 18.76
CA GLY A 49 -7.26 1.37 19.01
C GLY A 49 -8.27 1.42 17.85
N THR A 50 -7.78 1.37 16.61
CA THR A 50 -8.61 1.31 15.40
C THR A 50 -9.34 -0.03 15.32
N LEU A 51 -8.66 -1.14 15.62
CA LEU A 51 -9.24 -2.47 15.63
C LEU A 51 -10.48 -2.56 16.56
N GLY A 52 -10.35 -2.09 17.80
CA GLY A 52 -11.47 -2.09 18.75
C GLY A 52 -12.69 -1.30 18.25
N ARG A 53 -12.48 -0.15 17.62
CA ARG A 53 -13.56 0.64 17.01
C ARG A 53 -14.24 -0.10 15.86
N LEU A 54 -13.47 -0.70 14.96
CA LEU A 54 -14.00 -1.46 13.82
C LEU A 54 -14.81 -2.68 14.27
N LEU A 55 -14.32 -3.42 15.27
CA LEU A 55 -15.05 -4.55 15.85
C LEU A 55 -16.36 -4.13 16.51
N SER A 56 -16.41 -2.94 17.11
CA SER A 56 -17.60 -2.40 17.76
C SER A 56 -18.60 -1.78 16.78
N ALA A 57 -18.15 -1.35 15.59
CA ALA A 57 -18.99 -0.66 14.61
C ALA A 57 -20.06 -1.57 13.99
N SER A 58 -19.73 -2.84 13.73
CA SER A 58 -20.67 -3.82 13.15
C SER A 58 -20.22 -5.26 13.37
N PRO A 59 -21.16 -6.20 13.59
CA PRO A 59 -20.84 -7.64 13.53
C PRO A 59 -20.41 -8.09 12.13
N TYR A 60 -20.72 -7.31 11.10
CA TYR A 60 -20.37 -7.56 9.69
C TYR A 60 -19.13 -6.76 9.23
N ASN A 61 -18.36 -6.11 10.14
CA ASN A 61 -17.18 -5.39 9.71
C ASN A 61 -16.13 -6.36 9.16
N VAL A 62 -15.60 -6.04 7.95
CA VAL A 62 -14.63 -6.87 7.21
C VAL A 62 -13.36 -7.17 8.00
N VAL A 63 -13.02 -6.36 8.99
CA VAL A 63 -11.86 -6.60 9.88
C VAL A 63 -11.91 -8.00 10.51
N ARG A 64 -13.13 -8.55 10.71
CA ARG A 64 -13.36 -9.89 11.25
C ARG A 64 -13.00 -11.02 10.27
N LEU A 65 -12.90 -10.70 8.98
CA LEU A 65 -12.42 -11.64 7.94
C LEU A 65 -10.92 -11.50 7.71
N ILE A 66 -10.39 -10.26 7.70
CA ILE A 66 -8.99 -10.01 7.35
C ILE A 66 -8.02 -10.12 8.54
N LEU A 67 -8.54 -9.95 9.78
CA LEU A 67 -7.82 -10.15 11.05
C LEU A 67 -8.65 -11.05 11.99
N PRO A 68 -8.98 -12.27 11.60
CA PRO A 68 -9.97 -13.11 12.29
C PRO A 68 -9.59 -13.49 13.73
N ALA A 69 -8.29 -13.59 14.02
CA ALA A 69 -7.79 -13.90 15.36
C ALA A 69 -8.04 -12.79 16.39
N ALA A 70 -8.21 -11.55 15.93
CA ALA A 70 -8.38 -10.39 16.81
C ALA A 70 -9.73 -10.37 17.55
N ASP A 71 -10.74 -11.07 17.04
CA ASP A 71 -12.09 -11.14 17.62
C ASP A 71 -12.22 -12.21 18.71
N SER A 72 -11.31 -13.20 18.71
CA SER A 72 -11.32 -14.32 19.65
C SER A 72 -10.70 -13.95 21.01
N ALA A 73 -9.91 -12.91 21.07
CA ALA A 73 -9.38 -12.35 22.30
C ALA A 73 -10.40 -11.37 22.87
N GLY A 74 -11.27 -11.84 23.77
CA GLY A 74 -12.17 -10.96 24.51
C GLY A 74 -11.43 -9.75 25.04
N ALA A 75 -12.04 -8.57 24.98
CA ALA A 75 -11.49 -7.24 25.23
C ALA A 75 -10.81 -7.01 26.61
N ALA A 76 -10.64 -8.05 27.43
CA ALA A 76 -10.07 -8.00 28.78
C ALA A 76 -8.76 -8.77 28.97
N SER A 77 -8.32 -9.53 27.98
CA SER A 77 -7.05 -10.28 28.06
C SER A 77 -6.24 -9.93 26.81
N GLY A 78 -5.01 -9.45 26.97
CA GLY A 78 -4.14 -9.11 25.85
C GLY A 78 -4.10 -10.23 24.78
N PRO A 79 -3.62 -9.95 23.55
CA PRO A 79 -3.72 -10.87 22.43
C PRO A 79 -3.09 -12.21 22.78
N GLN A 80 -3.93 -13.20 23.06
CA GLN A 80 -3.48 -14.60 23.08
C GLN A 80 -3.12 -14.94 21.63
N PRO A 81 -2.01 -15.59 21.38
CA PRO A 81 -1.65 -16.05 20.04
C PRO A 81 -2.66 -17.16 19.67
N VAL A 82 -3.75 -16.74 19.00
CA VAL A 82 -4.61 -17.69 18.30
C VAL A 82 -3.78 -18.24 17.16
N ASP A 83 -3.63 -19.57 17.10
CA ASP A 83 -2.97 -20.25 16.00
C ASP A 83 -3.55 -19.74 14.67
N ALA A 84 -2.68 -19.41 13.70
CA ALA A 84 -3.08 -18.90 12.39
C ALA A 84 -4.14 -19.79 11.71
N ARG A 85 -4.08 -21.10 11.94
CA ARG A 85 -5.03 -22.09 11.44
C ARG A 85 -6.44 -21.88 12.01
N SER A 86 -6.54 -21.68 13.31
CA SER A 86 -7.84 -21.36 13.98
C SER A 86 -8.42 -20.05 13.47
N GLY A 87 -7.60 -19.05 13.19
CA GLY A 87 -8.02 -17.79 12.59
C GLY A 87 -8.63 -17.97 11.20
N CYS A 88 -8.01 -18.77 10.35
CA CYS A 88 -8.54 -19.06 9.01
C CYS A 88 -9.88 -19.79 9.06
N GLU A 89 -10.04 -20.77 9.95
CA GLU A 89 -11.30 -21.51 10.15
C GLU A 89 -12.45 -20.57 10.58
N ILE A 90 -12.17 -19.60 11.46
CA ILE A 90 -13.13 -18.58 11.87
C ILE A 90 -13.52 -17.70 10.68
N ALA A 91 -12.57 -17.26 9.83
CA ALA A 91 -12.86 -16.46 8.67
C ALA A 91 -13.74 -17.20 7.65
N VAL A 92 -13.46 -18.50 7.41
CA VAL A 92 -14.25 -19.36 6.53
C VAL A 92 -15.70 -19.49 7.01
N ALA A 93 -15.89 -19.84 8.29
CA ALA A 93 -17.23 -19.98 8.88
C ALA A 93 -18.00 -18.66 8.76
N ARG A 94 -17.36 -17.54 9.09
CA ARG A 94 -17.97 -16.21 9.06
C ARG A 94 -18.34 -15.76 7.64
N LEU A 95 -17.46 -15.95 6.65
CA LEU A 95 -17.74 -15.63 5.26
C LEU A 95 -18.94 -16.42 4.74
N ARG A 96 -19.00 -17.73 5.05
CA ARG A 96 -20.13 -18.60 4.70
C ARG A 96 -21.42 -18.12 5.37
N ASP A 97 -21.37 -17.80 6.68
CA ASP A 97 -22.54 -17.37 7.42
C ASP A 97 -23.07 -16.02 6.88
N TRP A 98 -22.20 -15.05 6.57
CA TRP A 98 -22.60 -13.77 5.97
C TRP A 98 -23.25 -13.91 4.60
N LEU A 99 -22.77 -14.86 3.78
CA LEU A 99 -23.41 -15.20 2.50
C LEU A 99 -24.77 -15.87 2.72
N ALA A 100 -24.87 -16.83 3.65
CA ALA A 100 -26.11 -17.55 3.95
C ALA A 100 -27.19 -16.63 4.55
N GLU A 101 -26.79 -15.66 5.38
CA GLU A 101 -27.68 -14.65 5.98
C GLU A 101 -28.06 -13.55 4.99
N GLY A 102 -27.41 -13.48 3.83
CA GLY A 102 -27.58 -12.43 2.82
C GLY A 102 -27.00 -11.07 3.23
N ALA A 103 -26.10 -11.03 4.22
CA ALA A 103 -25.33 -9.83 4.51
C ALA A 103 -24.33 -9.52 3.38
N LEU A 104 -23.86 -10.56 2.72
CA LEU A 104 -23.09 -10.51 1.46
C LEU A 104 -23.91 -11.17 0.33
N ALA A 105 -23.79 -10.60 -0.87
CA ALA A 105 -24.40 -11.12 -2.08
C ALA A 105 -23.40 -11.12 -3.24
N VAL A 106 -23.50 -12.13 -4.10
CA VAL A 106 -22.71 -12.24 -5.33
C VAL A 106 -23.44 -11.48 -6.44
N ASP A 107 -22.74 -10.64 -7.17
CA ASP A 107 -23.31 -9.91 -8.30
C ASP A 107 -23.71 -10.87 -9.44
N ASP A 108 -24.78 -10.54 -10.15
CA ASP A 108 -25.35 -11.42 -11.19
C ASP A 108 -24.44 -11.54 -12.43
N SER A 109 -23.70 -10.50 -12.74
CA SER A 109 -22.86 -10.41 -13.95
C SER A 109 -21.44 -10.01 -13.61
N PRO A 110 -20.43 -10.48 -14.38
CA PRO A 110 -19.07 -10.00 -14.24
C PRO A 110 -18.95 -8.50 -14.53
N ALA A 111 -18.24 -7.78 -13.69
CA ALA A 111 -18.00 -6.35 -13.80
C ALA A 111 -16.54 -5.97 -13.54
N LEU A 112 -16.10 -4.87 -14.12
CA LEU A 112 -15.05 -4.04 -13.56
C LEU A 112 -15.73 -3.01 -12.65
N TYR A 113 -15.12 -2.68 -11.51
CA TYR A 113 -15.73 -1.72 -10.59
C TYR A 113 -14.91 -0.44 -10.59
N VAL A 114 -15.59 0.70 -10.83
CA VAL A 114 -14.99 2.00 -10.60
C VAL A 114 -15.08 2.31 -9.12
N TYR A 115 -13.95 2.62 -8.53
CA TYR A 115 -13.85 3.02 -7.13
C TYR A 115 -13.26 4.42 -7.02
N GLU A 116 -13.95 5.30 -6.28
CA GLU A 116 -13.52 6.64 -5.98
C GLU A 116 -13.36 6.86 -4.49
N GLN A 117 -12.27 7.52 -4.12
CA GLN A 117 -12.02 8.12 -2.81
C GLN A 117 -11.93 9.63 -3.00
N ARG A 118 -12.65 10.40 -2.19
CA ARG A 118 -12.73 11.86 -2.36
C ARG A 118 -12.79 12.58 -1.02
N THR A 119 -12.07 13.71 -0.95
CA THR A 119 -12.26 14.78 0.04
C THR A 119 -12.48 16.11 -0.68
N ASP A 120 -12.62 17.20 0.05
CA ASP A 120 -12.69 18.54 -0.54
C ASP A 120 -11.39 18.96 -1.25
N HIS A 121 -10.29 18.28 -0.99
CA HIS A 121 -8.95 18.66 -1.46
C HIS A 121 -8.36 17.74 -2.52
N TRP A 122 -8.87 16.53 -2.66
CA TRP A 122 -8.34 15.55 -3.61
C TRP A 122 -9.38 14.48 -4.00
N VAL A 123 -9.14 13.91 -5.17
CA VAL A 123 -9.88 12.76 -5.69
C VAL A 123 -8.86 11.70 -6.11
N GLN A 124 -9.12 10.45 -5.78
CA GLN A 124 -8.47 9.29 -6.37
C GLN A 124 -9.56 8.39 -6.94
N ARG A 125 -9.46 8.05 -8.22
CA ARG A 125 -10.41 7.19 -8.92
C ARG A 125 -9.65 6.14 -9.73
N GLY A 126 -10.19 4.95 -9.83
CA GLY A 126 -9.59 3.87 -10.60
C GLY A 126 -10.51 2.67 -10.72
N LEU A 127 -9.95 1.56 -11.18
CA LEU A 127 -10.67 0.33 -11.50
C LEU A 127 -10.31 -0.79 -10.52
N ILE A 128 -11.32 -1.47 -9.97
CA ILE A 128 -11.13 -2.75 -9.28
C ILE A 128 -11.47 -3.87 -10.28
N GLY A 129 -10.54 -4.82 -10.42
CA GLY A 129 -10.65 -5.97 -11.29
C GLY A 129 -9.66 -7.06 -10.91
N LEU A 130 -9.57 -8.11 -11.70
CA LEU A 130 -8.64 -9.20 -11.49
C LEU A 130 -7.42 -9.03 -12.39
N VAL A 131 -6.24 -8.95 -11.79
CA VAL A 131 -4.97 -8.88 -12.52
C VAL A 131 -4.32 -10.27 -12.58
N ALA A 132 -3.74 -10.60 -13.73
CA ALA A 132 -2.99 -11.83 -13.91
C ALA A 132 -1.73 -11.84 -13.01
N VAL A 133 -1.52 -12.95 -12.31
CA VAL A 133 -0.44 -13.11 -11.33
C VAL A 133 0.84 -13.64 -11.98
N GLY A 134 1.98 -13.01 -11.67
CA GLY A 134 3.29 -13.47 -12.11
C GLY A 134 3.62 -13.14 -13.56
N THR A 135 3.00 -12.12 -14.11
CA THR A 135 3.37 -11.50 -15.38
C THR A 135 4.45 -10.43 -15.17
N GLU A 136 5.18 -10.10 -16.21
CA GLU A 136 6.17 -9.00 -16.19
C GLU A 136 5.51 -7.60 -16.18
N ALA A 137 4.19 -7.54 -16.34
CA ALA A 137 3.46 -6.27 -16.34
C ALA A 137 3.25 -5.66 -14.95
N VAL A 138 3.49 -6.40 -13.86
CA VAL A 138 3.31 -5.93 -12.47
C VAL A 138 4.65 -5.91 -11.76
N HIS A 139 5.12 -4.71 -11.42
CA HIS A 139 6.44 -4.47 -10.86
C HIS A 139 6.39 -4.21 -9.35
N PRO A 140 6.96 -5.10 -8.51
CA PRO A 140 7.17 -4.80 -7.09
C PRO A 140 8.39 -3.89 -6.91
N HIS A 141 8.31 -2.93 -5.98
CA HIS A 141 9.43 -2.03 -5.65
C HIS A 141 9.95 -2.20 -4.21
N GLU A 142 9.32 -3.06 -3.41
CA GLU A 142 9.70 -3.31 -2.01
C GLU A 142 9.87 -4.82 -1.75
N GLY A 143 10.71 -5.14 -0.76
CA GLY A 143 10.87 -6.50 -0.26
C GLY A 143 9.69 -6.94 0.60
N VAL A 144 9.48 -8.26 0.72
CA VAL A 144 8.41 -8.84 1.54
C VAL A 144 8.97 -9.69 2.67
N MET A 145 8.20 -9.80 3.76
CA MET A 145 8.53 -10.65 4.90
C MET A 145 7.79 -11.99 4.80
N PRO A 146 8.45 -13.14 5.06
CA PRO A 146 7.83 -14.46 4.91
C PRO A 146 6.58 -14.67 5.77
N GLY A 147 6.58 -14.19 7.01
CA GLY A 147 5.45 -14.37 7.94
C GLY A 147 4.13 -13.77 7.44
N PRO A 148 4.08 -12.46 7.12
CA PRO A 148 2.91 -11.84 6.53
C PRO A 148 2.47 -12.47 5.20
N VAL A 149 3.40 -12.87 4.33
CA VAL A 149 3.09 -13.56 3.07
C VAL A 149 2.38 -14.88 3.36
N ALA A 150 2.97 -15.73 4.20
CA ALA A 150 2.39 -17.01 4.57
C ALA A 150 0.99 -16.86 5.20
N GLY A 151 0.81 -15.90 6.13
CA GLY A 151 -0.49 -15.66 6.76
C GLY A 151 -1.56 -15.21 5.75
N ARG A 152 -1.22 -14.37 4.78
CA ARG A 152 -2.16 -13.96 3.71
C ARG A 152 -2.45 -15.11 2.75
N ARG A 153 -1.45 -15.91 2.36
CA ARG A 153 -1.64 -17.10 1.52
C ARG A 153 -2.59 -18.11 2.20
N GLU A 154 -2.35 -18.44 3.47
CA GLU A 154 -3.21 -19.37 4.23
C GLU A 154 -4.65 -18.86 4.30
N LEU A 155 -4.85 -17.57 4.57
CA LEU A 155 -6.19 -16.98 4.61
C LEU A 155 -6.90 -17.07 3.24
N MET A 156 -6.21 -16.74 2.16
CA MET A 156 -6.75 -16.83 0.79
C MET A 156 -7.07 -18.27 0.42
N LYS A 157 -6.17 -19.22 0.71
CA LYS A 157 -6.37 -20.63 0.45
C LYS A 157 -7.57 -21.18 1.22
N ALA A 158 -7.67 -20.87 2.50
CA ALA A 158 -8.75 -21.35 3.36
C ALA A 158 -10.11 -20.77 2.97
N THR A 159 -10.19 -19.48 2.73
CA THR A 159 -11.46 -18.80 2.38
C THR A 159 -11.83 -18.94 0.92
N GLY A 160 -10.93 -19.42 0.05
CA GLY A 160 -11.13 -19.42 -1.41
C GLY A 160 -11.44 -18.01 -1.93
N SER A 161 -10.77 -16.96 -1.40
CA SER A 161 -11.18 -15.58 -1.65
C SER A 161 -10.01 -14.60 -1.66
N ASN A 162 -10.15 -13.53 -2.44
CA ASN A 162 -9.37 -12.31 -2.27
C ASN A 162 -10.23 -11.27 -1.55
N LEU A 163 -9.95 -11.04 -0.28
CA LEU A 163 -10.75 -10.16 0.60
C LEU A 163 -10.32 -8.69 0.53
N GLU A 164 -9.12 -8.43 0.02
CA GLU A 164 -8.49 -7.09 -0.02
C GLU A 164 -7.81 -6.87 -1.38
N PRO A 165 -8.05 -5.75 -2.07
CA PRO A 165 -7.33 -5.45 -3.30
C PRO A 165 -5.89 -5.03 -3.00
N ILE A 166 -4.96 -5.34 -3.90
CA ILE A 166 -3.67 -4.64 -3.96
C ILE A 166 -3.86 -3.30 -4.67
N LEU A 167 -3.04 -2.30 -4.36
CA LEU A 167 -3.03 -1.01 -5.07
C LEU A 167 -1.96 -1.06 -6.15
N LEU A 168 -2.39 -0.93 -7.40
CA LEU A 168 -1.52 -0.79 -8.55
C LEU A 168 -1.62 0.62 -9.13
N VAL A 169 -0.51 1.13 -9.66
CA VAL A 169 -0.46 2.42 -10.33
C VAL A 169 0.18 2.28 -11.71
N TYR A 170 -0.41 2.92 -12.71
CA TYR A 170 0.09 2.94 -14.09
C TYR A 170 0.07 4.36 -14.65
N ASN A 171 0.73 4.59 -15.78
CA ASN A 171 0.65 5.84 -16.54
C ASN A 171 -0.39 5.70 -17.65
N GLY A 172 -1.41 6.54 -17.62
CA GLY A 172 -2.56 6.48 -18.54
C GLY A 172 -2.39 7.27 -19.82
N ARG A 173 -1.39 8.13 -19.95
CA ARG A 173 -1.22 8.97 -21.14
C ARG A 173 -0.79 8.16 -22.36
N THR A 174 -1.35 8.52 -23.51
CA THR A 174 -1.01 7.98 -24.82
C THR A 174 -0.10 8.98 -25.54
N GLY A 175 1.20 8.71 -25.61
CA GLY A 175 2.14 9.55 -26.37
C GLY A 175 3.41 9.95 -25.63
N VAL A 176 4.49 10.05 -26.39
CA VAL A 176 5.81 10.50 -25.91
C VAL A 176 5.85 12.02 -26.00
N GLY A 177 5.86 12.70 -24.86
CA GLY A 177 6.22 14.12 -24.77
C GLY A 177 5.06 15.07 -24.46
N GLY A 178 4.85 15.25 -23.25
CA GLY A 178 4.53 16.24 -22.65
C GLY A 178 3.49 17.11 -22.16
N HIS A 179 2.86 17.93 -22.68
CA HIS A 179 1.90 18.89 -22.09
C HIS A 179 0.46 18.56 -22.51
N GLY A 180 0.04 17.29 -22.32
CA GLY A 180 -1.27 16.81 -22.72
C GLY A 180 -2.37 17.19 -21.73
N GLY A 181 -3.54 17.52 -22.25
CA GLY A 181 -4.77 17.71 -21.48
C GLY A 181 -5.45 16.38 -21.15
N PRO A 182 -6.68 16.42 -20.55
CA PRO A 182 -7.50 15.22 -20.31
C PRO A 182 -7.79 14.38 -21.55
N ALA A 183 -7.70 14.98 -22.76
CA ALA A 183 -7.91 14.29 -24.03
C ALA A 183 -6.81 13.30 -24.41
N ASP A 184 -5.67 13.32 -23.73
CA ASP A 184 -4.53 12.44 -24.00
C ASP A 184 -4.50 11.20 -23.09
N LEU A 185 -5.51 11.03 -22.23
CA LEU A 185 -5.67 9.84 -21.41
C LEU A 185 -6.21 8.66 -22.24
N GLY A 186 -5.75 7.47 -21.91
CA GLY A 186 -6.24 6.23 -22.53
C GLY A 186 -7.71 5.92 -22.22
N ASP A 187 -8.24 4.95 -22.93
CA ASP A 187 -9.65 4.54 -22.77
C ASP A 187 -9.97 4.04 -21.36
N ALA A 188 -9.03 3.39 -20.67
CA ALA A 188 -9.24 2.93 -19.30
C ALA A 188 -9.59 4.08 -18.36
N SER A 189 -8.84 5.18 -18.40
CA SER A 189 -9.10 6.35 -17.55
C SER A 189 -10.34 7.11 -17.99
N ARG A 190 -10.47 7.35 -19.29
CA ARG A 190 -11.62 8.07 -19.87
C ARG A 190 -12.96 7.37 -19.58
N LEU A 191 -13.06 6.06 -19.75
CA LEU A 191 -14.28 5.28 -19.50
C LEU A 191 -14.57 5.16 -18.00
N THR A 192 -13.53 5.11 -17.15
CA THR A 192 -13.67 5.19 -15.70
C THR A 192 -14.35 6.50 -15.29
N ASP A 193 -13.93 7.63 -15.85
CA ASP A 193 -14.51 8.94 -15.55
C ASP A 193 -15.94 9.07 -16.07
N LEU A 194 -16.19 8.63 -17.29
CA LEU A 194 -17.53 8.63 -17.88
C LEU A 194 -18.54 7.83 -17.04
N THR A 195 -18.13 6.67 -16.53
CA THR A 195 -18.98 5.86 -15.64
C THR A 195 -19.29 6.60 -14.34
N ALA A 196 -18.28 7.15 -13.68
CA ALA A 196 -18.46 7.82 -12.39
C ALA A 196 -19.26 9.13 -12.49
N ASP A 197 -19.13 9.84 -13.61
CA ASP A 197 -19.80 11.15 -13.82
C ASP A 197 -21.19 10.99 -14.43
N GLY A 198 -21.48 9.86 -15.11
CA GLY A 198 -22.74 9.60 -15.80
C GLY A 198 -23.77 8.77 -15.03
N GLU A 199 -23.36 8.03 -14.00
CA GLU A 199 -24.21 7.08 -13.30
C GLU A 199 -24.27 7.31 -11.79
N ALA A 200 -25.37 6.88 -11.17
CA ALA A 200 -25.46 6.84 -9.71
C ALA A 200 -24.57 5.70 -9.16
N PRO A 201 -23.82 5.90 -8.06
CA PRO A 201 -23.00 4.85 -7.50
C PRO A 201 -23.85 3.74 -6.90
N LEU A 202 -23.39 2.49 -7.02
CA LEU A 202 -23.97 1.31 -6.35
C LEU A 202 -23.90 1.43 -4.82
N ALA A 203 -22.87 2.07 -4.33
CA ALA A 203 -22.64 2.28 -2.91
C ALA A 203 -21.87 3.58 -2.68
N CYS A 204 -22.23 4.26 -1.58
CA CYS A 204 -21.57 5.48 -1.13
C CYS A 204 -21.47 5.48 0.39
N ALA A 205 -20.34 5.90 0.93
CA ALA A 205 -20.14 6.09 2.36
C ALA A 205 -19.16 7.23 2.64
N VAL A 206 -19.36 7.91 3.76
CA VAL A 206 -18.38 8.81 4.37
C VAL A 206 -17.84 8.12 5.61
N THR A 207 -16.53 7.99 5.72
CA THR A 207 -15.86 7.34 6.85
C THR A 207 -15.38 8.35 7.88
N ASP A 208 -14.99 7.87 9.07
CA ASP A 208 -14.61 8.73 10.22
C ASP A 208 -13.43 9.68 9.92
N ASP A 209 -12.61 9.34 8.93
CA ASP A 209 -11.50 10.15 8.42
C ASP A 209 -11.94 11.25 7.42
N GLY A 210 -13.25 11.41 7.21
CA GLY A 210 -13.83 12.40 6.30
C GLY A 210 -13.72 12.04 4.82
N ILE A 211 -13.29 10.84 4.48
CA ILE A 211 -13.19 10.39 3.09
C ILE A 211 -14.53 9.85 2.61
N THR A 212 -15.00 10.36 1.48
CA THR A 212 -16.15 9.81 0.76
C THR A 212 -15.67 8.70 -0.17
N HIS A 213 -16.30 7.53 -0.06
CA HIS A 213 -16.05 6.36 -0.89
C HIS A 213 -17.27 6.10 -1.77
N ARG A 214 -17.05 5.87 -3.06
CA ARG A 214 -18.10 5.58 -4.04
C ARG A 214 -17.69 4.39 -4.91
N LEU A 215 -18.66 3.56 -5.28
CA LEU A 215 -18.44 2.36 -6.09
C LEU A 215 -19.48 2.29 -7.21
N TRP A 216 -19.05 2.02 -8.44
CA TRP A 216 -19.90 1.75 -9.60
C TRP A 216 -19.50 0.41 -10.24
N ALA A 217 -20.36 -0.18 -11.05
CA ALA A 217 -20.03 -1.37 -11.82
C ALA A 217 -20.11 -1.07 -13.33
N VAL A 218 -19.07 -1.43 -14.05
CA VAL A 218 -19.01 -1.44 -15.51
C VAL A 218 -19.36 -2.85 -15.96
N THR A 219 -20.60 -3.07 -16.41
CA THR A 219 -21.10 -4.40 -16.86
C THR A 219 -21.19 -4.51 -18.38
N ASP A 220 -21.13 -3.40 -19.12
CA ASP A 220 -21.16 -3.39 -20.57
C ASP A 220 -19.91 -4.06 -21.17
N PRO A 221 -20.05 -5.15 -21.94
CA PRO A 221 -18.92 -5.89 -22.48
C PRO A 221 -18.03 -5.07 -23.43
N ALA A 222 -18.61 -4.10 -24.17
CA ALA A 222 -17.84 -3.27 -25.10
C ALA A 222 -16.94 -2.32 -24.34
N THR A 223 -17.44 -1.70 -23.27
CA THR A 223 -16.68 -0.84 -22.37
C THR A 223 -15.59 -1.63 -21.64
N GLN A 224 -15.88 -2.83 -21.14
CA GLN A 224 -14.88 -3.71 -20.52
C GLN A 224 -13.76 -4.08 -21.51
N ALA A 225 -14.12 -4.43 -22.76
CA ALA A 225 -13.15 -4.77 -23.79
C ALA A 225 -12.23 -3.58 -24.14
N ALA A 226 -12.78 -2.36 -24.26
CA ALA A 226 -12.00 -1.15 -24.53
C ALA A 226 -11.01 -0.85 -23.40
N ILE A 227 -11.44 -0.94 -22.13
CA ILE A 227 -10.58 -0.79 -20.95
C ILE A 227 -9.44 -1.83 -20.97
N THR A 228 -9.78 -3.10 -21.20
CA THR A 228 -8.78 -4.19 -21.22
C THR A 228 -7.79 -4.01 -22.36
N ALA A 229 -8.24 -3.60 -23.54
CA ALA A 229 -7.38 -3.34 -24.69
C ALA A 229 -6.38 -2.21 -24.43
N ASP A 230 -6.80 -1.11 -23.80
CA ASP A 230 -5.89 -0.01 -23.41
C ASP A 230 -4.86 -0.48 -22.39
N LEU A 231 -5.28 -1.18 -21.35
CA LEU A 231 -4.40 -1.68 -20.29
C LEU A 231 -3.40 -2.75 -20.78
N SER A 232 -3.74 -3.52 -21.80
CA SER A 232 -2.89 -4.58 -22.36
C SER A 232 -1.56 -4.09 -22.94
N THR A 233 -1.42 -2.79 -23.16
CA THR A 233 -0.18 -2.14 -23.64
C THR A 233 0.64 -1.50 -22.52
N ARG A 234 0.24 -1.66 -21.26
CA ARG A 234 0.78 -0.94 -20.11
C ARG A 234 1.37 -1.88 -19.08
N THR A 235 2.18 -1.29 -18.18
CA THR A 235 2.70 -1.94 -16.96
C THR A 235 2.29 -1.14 -15.74
N ALA A 236 2.28 -1.76 -14.57
CA ALA A 236 1.95 -1.11 -13.31
C ALA A 236 2.96 -1.41 -12.21
N LEU A 237 3.13 -0.43 -11.32
CA LEU A 237 3.86 -0.56 -10.08
C LEU A 237 2.90 -1.01 -8.98
N ILE A 238 3.33 -1.93 -8.11
CA ILE A 238 2.60 -2.20 -6.87
C ILE A 238 2.84 -1.02 -5.93
N ALA A 239 1.83 -0.18 -5.72
CA ALA A 239 1.91 0.94 -4.78
C ALA A 239 1.65 0.50 -3.34
N ASP A 240 0.77 -0.49 -3.13
CA ASP A 240 0.50 -1.11 -1.82
C ASP A 240 0.08 -2.56 -1.98
N GLY A 241 0.40 -3.39 -0.96
CA GLY A 241 0.02 -4.80 -0.93
C GLY A 241 1.06 -5.76 -1.47
N HIS A 242 2.35 -5.46 -1.36
CA HIS A 242 3.45 -6.36 -1.78
C HIS A 242 3.35 -7.76 -1.15
N HIS A 243 3.00 -7.86 0.14
CA HIS A 243 2.81 -9.15 0.82
C HIS A 243 1.60 -9.91 0.24
N ARG A 244 0.50 -9.21 -0.11
CA ARG A 244 -0.69 -9.80 -0.76
C ARG A 244 -0.35 -10.31 -2.15
N TYR A 245 0.39 -9.54 -2.94
CA TYR A 245 0.82 -9.98 -4.27
C TYR A 245 1.79 -11.17 -4.22
N ALA A 246 2.73 -11.18 -3.28
CA ALA A 246 3.60 -12.33 -3.04
C ALA A 246 2.78 -13.57 -2.64
N ALA A 247 1.77 -13.40 -1.78
CA ALA A 247 0.85 -14.47 -1.40
C ALA A 247 0.02 -14.99 -2.59
N TYR A 248 -0.41 -14.12 -3.54
CA TYR A 248 -1.04 -14.57 -4.78
C TYR A 248 -0.11 -15.48 -5.58
N ARG A 249 1.17 -15.09 -5.72
CA ARG A 249 2.17 -15.88 -6.46
C ARG A 249 2.44 -17.22 -5.79
N GLU A 250 2.66 -17.23 -4.47
CA GLU A 250 2.89 -18.47 -3.73
C GLU A 250 1.68 -19.42 -3.79
N LEU A 251 0.44 -18.89 -3.68
CA LEU A 251 -0.77 -19.70 -3.78
C LEU A 251 -0.90 -20.32 -5.18
N ARG A 252 -0.69 -19.53 -6.24
CA ARG A 252 -0.69 -20.03 -7.62
C ARG A 252 0.33 -21.15 -7.81
N ASP A 253 1.55 -20.92 -7.36
CA ASP A 253 2.66 -21.87 -7.54
C ASP A 253 2.41 -23.17 -6.73
N GLU A 254 1.83 -23.08 -5.54
CA GLU A 254 1.39 -24.19 -4.71
C GLU A 254 0.29 -25.01 -5.43
N MET A 255 -0.77 -24.35 -5.89
CA MET A 255 -1.89 -25.01 -6.56
C MET A 255 -1.45 -25.73 -7.86
N ARG A 256 -0.55 -25.11 -8.62
CA ARG A 256 0.04 -25.72 -9.81
C ARG A 256 0.95 -26.92 -9.47
N SER A 257 1.73 -26.83 -8.39
CA SER A 257 2.55 -27.94 -7.89
C SER A 257 1.70 -29.11 -7.41
N ASP A 258 0.53 -28.83 -6.84
CA ASP A 258 -0.45 -29.84 -6.41
C ASP A 258 -1.25 -30.46 -7.59
N GLY A 259 -0.95 -30.03 -8.82
CA GLY A 259 -1.55 -30.58 -10.05
C GLY A 259 -2.93 -29.97 -10.39
N ALA A 260 -3.33 -28.87 -9.77
CA ALA A 260 -4.62 -28.26 -10.01
C ALA A 260 -4.73 -27.53 -11.38
N GLY A 261 -3.60 -27.29 -12.08
CA GLY A 261 -3.58 -26.62 -13.38
C GLY A 261 -3.93 -25.12 -13.28
N ASP A 262 -4.47 -24.58 -14.37
CA ASP A 262 -4.96 -23.21 -14.41
C ASP A 262 -6.26 -23.06 -13.60
N GLY A 263 -6.41 -21.93 -12.93
CA GLY A 263 -7.57 -21.73 -12.06
C GLY A 263 -7.71 -20.32 -11.48
N PRO A 264 -8.62 -20.12 -10.54
CA PRO A 264 -8.88 -18.82 -9.95
C PRO A 264 -7.63 -18.19 -9.27
N TRP A 265 -6.68 -18.98 -8.83
CA TRP A 265 -5.39 -18.54 -8.28
C TRP A 265 -4.44 -17.87 -9.28
N ASP A 266 -4.72 -17.98 -10.59
CA ASP A 266 -3.93 -17.27 -11.61
C ASP A 266 -4.22 -15.77 -11.66
N HIS A 267 -5.20 -15.30 -10.89
CA HIS A 267 -5.60 -13.91 -10.82
C HIS A 267 -5.70 -13.42 -9.36
N GLY A 268 -5.38 -12.14 -9.15
CA GLY A 268 -5.51 -11.46 -7.88
C GLY A 268 -6.38 -10.21 -7.96
N LEU A 269 -7.09 -9.88 -6.88
CA LEU A 269 -7.90 -8.67 -6.79
C LEU A 269 -7.00 -7.43 -6.70
N ALA A 270 -7.22 -6.46 -7.59
CA ALA A 270 -6.44 -5.23 -7.65
C ALA A 270 -7.33 -3.99 -7.80
N PHE A 271 -6.89 -2.90 -7.20
CA PHE A 271 -7.36 -1.54 -7.47
C PHE A 271 -6.27 -0.83 -8.29
N LEU A 272 -6.58 -0.47 -9.52
CA LEU A 272 -5.67 0.08 -10.51
C LEU A 272 -5.97 1.57 -10.72
N VAL A 273 -4.98 2.43 -10.48
CA VAL A 273 -5.10 3.90 -10.56
C VAL A 273 -4.15 4.45 -11.63
N ASP A 274 -4.68 5.34 -12.45
CA ASP A 274 -3.89 6.13 -13.40
C ASP A 274 -3.19 7.27 -12.68
N ALA A 275 -1.85 7.25 -12.61
CA ALA A 275 -1.06 8.30 -11.96
C ALA A 275 -1.05 9.64 -12.70
N ASP A 276 -1.34 9.64 -14.00
CA ASP A 276 -1.41 10.86 -14.80
C ASP A 276 -2.73 11.60 -14.60
N ALA A 277 -3.82 10.85 -14.34
CA ALA A 277 -5.15 11.41 -14.04
C ALA A 277 -5.33 11.67 -12.53
N TYR A 278 -4.88 10.74 -11.70
CA TYR A 278 -5.05 10.74 -10.25
C TYR A 278 -3.72 10.48 -9.54
N PRO A 279 -2.84 11.49 -9.43
CA PRO A 279 -1.53 11.32 -8.81
C PRO A 279 -1.63 10.79 -7.38
N LEU A 280 -0.94 9.69 -7.09
CA LEU A 280 -0.86 9.16 -5.73
C LEU A 280 0.01 10.06 -4.85
N ARG A 281 -0.38 10.13 -3.59
CA ARG A 281 0.46 10.77 -2.57
C ARG A 281 1.45 9.74 -2.05
N LEU A 282 2.72 10.12 -2.05
CA LEU A 282 3.76 9.33 -1.43
C LEU A 282 4.12 9.99 -0.10
N GLY A 283 3.73 9.35 1.00
CA GLY A 283 4.05 9.80 2.34
C GLY A 283 5.40 9.23 2.82
N PRO A 284 6.07 9.91 3.76
CA PRO A 284 7.25 9.37 4.41
C PRO A 284 6.86 8.26 5.40
N ILE A 285 7.83 7.39 5.68
CA ILE A 285 7.75 6.45 6.79
C ILE A 285 8.87 6.80 7.77
N HIS A 286 8.47 7.09 9.01
CA HIS A 286 9.37 7.50 10.08
C HIS A 286 9.86 6.28 10.85
N ARG A 287 11.02 6.39 11.49
CA ARG A 287 11.58 5.38 12.38
C ARG A 287 11.51 5.86 13.83
N VAL A 288 11.23 4.93 14.73
CA VAL A 288 11.33 5.17 16.17
C VAL A 288 12.25 4.12 16.77
N LEU A 289 13.26 4.57 17.46
CA LEU A 289 14.31 3.78 18.11
C LEU A 289 14.13 3.89 19.63
N PRO A 290 13.36 2.98 20.26
CA PRO A 290 12.99 3.12 21.68
C PRO A 290 14.18 3.08 22.64
N ASN A 291 15.29 2.47 22.22
CA ASN A 291 16.45 2.22 23.07
C ASN A 291 17.65 3.15 22.77
N LEU A 292 17.46 4.17 21.93
CA LEU A 292 18.52 5.15 21.59
C LEU A 292 18.13 6.52 22.12
N ASP A 293 18.88 7.03 23.11
CA ASP A 293 18.69 8.38 23.65
C ASP A 293 18.87 9.43 22.53
N PRO A 294 17.99 10.44 22.43
CA PRO A 294 18.02 11.39 21.32
C PRO A 294 19.26 12.32 21.33
N THR A 295 19.78 12.66 22.48
CA THR A 295 21.01 13.45 22.58
C THR A 295 22.22 12.65 22.14
N GLU A 296 22.27 11.37 22.51
CA GLU A 296 23.32 10.46 22.08
C GLU A 296 23.21 10.15 20.58
N ALA A 297 21.98 9.98 20.06
CA ALA A 297 21.74 9.82 18.63
C ALA A 297 22.29 11.02 17.84
N ALA A 298 21.98 12.24 18.29
CA ALA A 298 22.47 13.47 17.65
C ALA A 298 24.00 13.57 17.74
N ARG A 299 24.59 13.26 18.89
CA ARG A 299 26.04 13.26 19.07
C ARG A 299 26.75 12.28 18.12
N LEU A 300 26.27 11.03 18.02
CA LEU A 300 26.83 10.05 17.11
C LEU A 300 26.66 10.45 15.65
N ALA A 301 25.55 11.09 15.31
CA ALA A 301 25.30 11.55 13.95
C ALA A 301 26.29 12.61 13.46
N THR A 302 26.97 13.34 14.36
CA THR A 302 28.00 14.34 13.98
C THR A 302 29.21 13.72 13.28
N GLU A 303 29.40 12.42 13.40
CA GLU A 303 30.49 11.71 12.72
C GLU A 303 30.25 11.58 11.20
N GLY A 304 29.00 11.71 10.75
CA GLY A 304 28.65 11.54 9.34
C GLY A 304 27.71 12.58 8.77
N PHE A 305 27.24 13.55 9.56
CA PHE A 305 26.31 14.60 9.13
C PHE A 305 26.64 15.95 9.78
N THR A 306 26.23 17.04 9.12
CA THR A 306 26.07 18.33 9.79
C THR A 306 24.84 18.26 10.68
N VAL A 307 24.99 18.42 11.99
CA VAL A 307 23.91 18.34 12.98
C VAL A 307 23.64 19.71 13.57
N THR A 308 22.39 20.18 13.47
CA THR A 308 21.96 21.48 13.97
C THR A 308 20.76 21.32 14.89
N GLU A 309 20.84 21.79 16.12
CA GLU A 309 19.68 21.86 17.00
C GLU A 309 18.69 22.92 16.49
N VAL A 310 17.40 22.57 16.49
CA VAL A 310 16.34 23.41 15.92
C VAL A 310 15.16 23.55 16.89
N PRO A 311 14.48 24.72 16.94
CA PRO A 311 13.26 24.88 17.72
C PRO A 311 12.16 23.91 17.25
N GLY A 312 11.42 23.28 18.18
CA GLY A 312 10.40 22.30 17.84
C GLY A 312 9.28 22.83 16.93
N GLU A 313 8.92 24.11 17.08
CA GLU A 313 7.92 24.79 16.26
C GLU A 313 8.36 24.99 14.79
N GLU A 314 9.67 25.08 14.54
CA GLU A 314 10.24 25.24 13.19
C GLU A 314 10.76 23.93 12.60
N ALA A 315 10.87 22.87 13.39
CA ALA A 315 11.64 21.68 13.07
C ALA A 315 11.16 20.99 11.78
N ARG A 316 9.85 20.89 11.58
CA ARG A 316 9.28 20.26 10.38
C ARG A 316 9.45 21.11 9.11
N ASP A 317 9.30 22.42 9.21
CA ASP A 317 9.49 23.32 8.07
C ASP A 317 10.95 23.36 7.65
N ARG A 318 11.88 23.33 8.63
CA ARG A 318 13.32 23.25 8.36
C ARG A 318 13.71 21.92 7.71
N LEU A 319 13.12 20.80 8.15
CA LEU A 319 13.30 19.50 7.49
C LEU A 319 12.85 19.55 6.04
N ALA A 320 11.65 20.08 5.78
CA ALA A 320 11.11 20.18 4.42
C ALA A 320 12.00 21.05 3.52
N ALA A 321 12.40 22.24 4.00
CA ALA A 321 13.29 23.15 3.26
C ALA A 321 14.67 22.53 2.98
N ALA A 322 15.25 21.83 3.93
CA ALA A 322 16.52 21.13 3.75
C ALA A 322 16.41 20.00 2.72
N GLY A 323 15.28 19.27 2.71
CA GLY A 323 14.99 18.20 1.77
C GLY A 323 14.90 18.65 0.30
N GLU A 324 14.58 19.92 0.05
CA GLU A 324 14.61 20.49 -1.31
C GLU A 324 16.04 20.64 -1.86
N SER A 325 17.03 20.75 -0.97
CA SER A 325 18.43 20.98 -1.32
C SER A 325 19.28 19.71 -1.31
N GLY A 326 18.83 18.67 -0.62
CA GLY A 326 19.57 17.41 -0.48
C GLY A 326 19.01 16.48 0.59
N THR A 327 19.79 15.49 0.99
CA THR A 327 19.44 14.56 2.06
C THR A 327 19.26 15.27 3.39
N ALA A 328 18.11 15.08 4.03
CA ALA A 328 17.83 15.64 5.33
C ALA A 328 16.99 14.71 6.20
N PHE A 329 17.33 14.64 7.49
CA PHE A 329 16.57 13.95 8.53
C PHE A 329 16.37 14.85 9.75
N LEU A 330 15.28 14.63 10.49
CA LEU A 330 15.06 15.31 11.74
C LEU A 330 15.00 14.28 12.87
N LEU A 331 15.92 14.37 13.81
CA LEU A 331 15.83 13.62 15.06
C LEU A 331 14.93 14.35 16.03
N ALA A 332 14.07 13.61 16.73
CA ALA A 332 13.17 14.15 17.72
C ALA A 332 13.03 13.20 18.91
N GLY A 333 12.93 13.75 20.12
CA GLY A 333 12.71 12.98 21.33
C GLY A 333 12.71 13.86 22.56
N LYS A 334 12.82 13.23 23.73
CA LYS A 334 12.89 13.97 24.98
C LYS A 334 14.19 14.80 25.02
N GLY A 335 14.07 16.10 24.98
CA GLY A 335 15.22 17.02 25.06
C GLY A 335 15.41 17.91 23.85
N GLY A 336 14.80 17.63 22.70
CA GLY A 336 14.91 18.54 21.57
C GLY A 336 14.70 17.93 20.20
N TYR A 337 15.09 18.74 19.22
CA TYR A 337 15.03 18.41 17.79
C TYR A 337 16.38 18.76 17.16
N TRP A 338 16.90 17.87 16.33
CA TRP A 338 18.17 18.05 15.62
C TRP A 338 17.98 17.76 14.13
N LEU A 339 18.29 18.74 13.30
CA LEU A 339 18.29 18.60 11.85
C LEU A 339 19.65 18.05 11.39
N LEU A 340 19.62 16.98 10.62
CA LEU A 340 20.77 16.35 9.99
C LEU A 340 20.78 16.69 8.51
N THR A 341 21.87 17.25 8.00
CA THR A 341 22.09 17.58 6.59
C THR A 341 23.50 17.21 6.16
N ASP A 342 23.80 17.38 4.88
CA ASP A 342 25.12 17.28 4.29
C ASP A 342 25.89 16.02 4.74
N PRO A 343 25.44 14.81 4.34
CA PRO A 343 26.14 13.57 4.70
C PRO A 343 27.58 13.59 4.17
N ASP A 344 28.52 13.19 5.04
CA ASP A 344 29.94 13.08 4.68
C ASP A 344 30.10 12.05 3.54
N GLN A 345 30.62 12.49 2.41
CA GLN A 345 30.68 11.68 1.19
C GLN A 345 31.63 10.48 1.29
N GLN A 346 32.67 10.58 2.11
CA GLN A 346 33.58 9.47 2.33
C GLN A 346 32.92 8.39 3.20
N GLN A 347 32.26 8.81 4.29
CA GLN A 347 31.50 7.91 5.15
C GLN A 347 30.34 7.25 4.39
N LEU A 348 29.60 8.06 3.61
CA LEU A 348 28.49 7.59 2.79
C LEU A 348 28.95 6.52 1.80
N THR A 349 30.02 6.79 1.06
CA THR A 349 30.56 5.81 0.09
C THR A 349 31.00 4.52 0.78
N ALA A 350 31.62 4.63 1.94
CA ALA A 350 32.11 3.49 2.70
C ALA A 350 31.01 2.66 3.38
N SER A 351 29.81 3.22 3.60
CA SER A 351 28.68 2.53 4.19
C SER A 351 27.81 1.78 3.19
N MET A 352 27.81 2.20 1.92
CA MET A 352 26.93 1.62 0.90
C MET A 352 27.36 0.21 0.48
N PRO A 353 26.41 -0.72 0.27
CA PRO A 353 26.70 -2.03 -0.30
C PRO A 353 27.41 -1.89 -1.66
N PRO A 354 28.49 -2.66 -1.92
CA PRO A 354 29.28 -2.53 -3.15
C PRO A 354 28.47 -2.73 -4.44
N GLU A 355 27.47 -3.64 -4.36
CA GLU A 355 26.60 -4.01 -5.49
C GLU A 355 25.46 -3.04 -5.76
N SER A 356 25.20 -2.09 -4.85
CA SER A 356 24.08 -1.15 -5.01
C SER A 356 24.34 -0.14 -6.13
N SER A 357 23.28 0.18 -6.88
CA SER A 357 23.37 1.15 -7.99
C SER A 357 23.54 2.58 -7.48
N PRO A 358 24.05 3.50 -8.32
CA PRO A 358 24.12 4.92 -7.96
C PRO A 358 22.76 5.52 -7.60
N ARG A 359 21.67 5.08 -8.28
CA ARG A 359 20.29 5.55 -7.99
C ARG A 359 19.81 5.08 -6.62
N TRP A 360 20.13 3.86 -6.23
CA TRP A 360 19.78 3.31 -4.92
C TRP A 360 20.55 4.03 -3.80
N ARG A 361 21.85 4.29 -4.00
CA ARG A 361 22.70 5.00 -3.03
C ARG A 361 22.27 6.45 -2.79
N ALA A 362 21.60 7.05 -3.78
CA ALA A 362 21.09 8.42 -3.69
C ALA A 362 19.75 8.55 -2.94
N LEU A 363 19.10 7.43 -2.56
CA LEU A 363 17.85 7.48 -1.81
C LEU A 363 18.11 7.86 -0.34
N ASP A 364 17.35 8.81 0.20
CA ASP A 364 17.41 9.15 1.62
C ASP A 364 17.17 7.92 2.51
N ALA A 365 16.26 7.02 2.10
CA ALA A 365 16.02 5.78 2.81
C ALA A 365 17.26 4.88 2.90
N SER A 366 18.05 4.80 1.82
CA SER A 366 19.31 4.03 1.80
C SER A 366 20.37 4.70 2.68
N ILE A 367 20.46 6.02 2.64
CA ILE A 367 21.38 6.81 3.48
C ILE A 367 21.01 6.65 4.96
N MET A 368 19.72 6.69 5.29
CA MET A 368 19.24 6.46 6.64
C MET A 368 19.60 5.04 7.13
N GLU A 369 19.34 4.01 6.31
CA GLU A 369 19.57 2.62 6.70
C GLU A 369 21.07 2.31 6.85
N GLU A 370 21.86 2.65 5.85
CA GLU A 370 23.26 2.22 5.77
C GLU A 370 24.23 3.14 6.52
N LEU A 371 24.09 4.46 6.36
CA LEU A 371 24.98 5.41 7.04
C LEU A 371 24.50 5.69 8.46
N LEU A 372 23.28 6.22 8.62
CA LEU A 372 22.82 6.71 9.91
C LEU A 372 22.58 5.57 10.91
N MET A 373 21.77 4.57 10.53
CA MET A 373 21.38 3.50 11.45
C MET A 373 22.46 2.42 11.58
N ALA A 374 22.89 1.81 10.48
CA ALA A 374 23.80 0.67 10.54
C ALA A 374 25.23 1.08 10.92
N ARG A 375 25.78 2.13 10.29
CA ARG A 375 27.18 2.51 10.51
C ARG A 375 27.37 3.38 11.76
N LEU A 376 26.60 4.49 11.91
CA LEU A 376 26.83 5.44 12.99
C LEU A 376 26.21 4.98 14.32
N TRP A 377 25.04 4.33 14.27
CA TRP A 377 24.35 3.89 15.49
C TRP A 377 24.47 2.38 15.76
N SER A 378 25.03 1.59 14.84
CA SER A 378 25.13 0.13 14.94
C SER A 378 23.77 -0.56 15.15
N ILE A 379 22.71 -0.01 14.59
CA ILE A 379 21.32 -0.51 14.67
C ILE A 379 20.93 -1.07 13.32
N LYS A 380 20.38 -2.30 13.30
CA LYS A 380 19.81 -2.92 12.11
C LYS A 380 18.32 -2.61 12.01
N ASP A 381 17.83 -2.27 10.80
CA ASP A 381 16.40 -2.09 10.57
C ASP A 381 15.65 -3.43 10.65
N ASN A 382 15.19 -3.75 11.85
CA ASN A 382 14.36 -4.93 12.14
C ASN A 382 13.26 -4.58 13.15
N GLU A 383 12.21 -5.40 13.23
CA GLU A 383 11.01 -5.12 14.04
C GLU A 383 11.26 -5.12 15.57
N ARG A 384 12.40 -5.59 16.03
CA ARG A 384 12.73 -5.61 17.47
C ARG A 384 13.40 -4.30 17.92
N GLU A 385 14.17 -3.69 17.03
CA GLU A 385 14.98 -2.50 17.34
C GLU A 385 14.35 -1.22 16.83
N VAL A 386 13.54 -1.31 15.76
CA VAL A 386 12.99 -0.17 15.04
C VAL A 386 11.48 -0.29 14.90
N LEU A 387 10.76 0.65 15.50
CA LEU A 387 9.33 0.81 15.28
C LEU A 387 9.08 1.79 14.12
N ILE A 388 7.91 1.70 13.53
CA ILE A 388 7.53 2.44 12.32
C ILE A 388 6.26 3.25 12.60
N SER A 389 6.25 4.51 12.16
CA SER A 389 5.04 5.31 12.10
C SER A 389 4.91 6.03 10.76
N HIS A 390 3.69 6.17 10.29
CA HIS A 390 3.33 6.95 9.10
C HIS A 390 2.95 8.40 9.44
N ASP A 391 2.90 8.73 10.73
CA ASP A 391 2.60 10.06 11.23
C ASP A 391 3.76 10.58 12.08
N ALA A 392 4.28 11.75 11.72
CA ALA A 392 5.43 12.34 12.39
C ALA A 392 5.15 12.70 13.86
N ALA A 393 3.94 13.19 14.18
CA ALA A 393 3.58 13.53 15.54
C ALA A 393 3.44 12.27 16.41
N GLU A 394 2.91 11.19 15.85
CA GLU A 394 2.88 9.89 16.50
C GLU A 394 4.28 9.34 16.75
N ALA A 395 5.17 9.41 15.75
CA ALA A 395 6.57 8.98 15.91
C ALA A 395 7.27 9.73 17.05
N VAL A 396 7.08 11.04 17.12
CA VAL A 396 7.65 11.86 18.20
C VAL A 396 7.06 11.49 19.57
N ARG A 397 5.74 11.22 19.66
CA ARG A 397 5.12 10.75 20.90
C ARG A 397 5.70 9.40 21.34
N MET A 398 5.77 8.42 20.43
CA MET A 398 6.31 7.08 20.70
C MET A 398 7.76 7.17 21.21
N ALA A 399 8.59 8.01 20.60
CA ALA A 399 9.97 8.25 21.02
C ALA A 399 10.01 8.90 22.40
N THR A 400 9.19 9.92 22.66
CA THR A 400 9.12 10.60 23.94
C THR A 400 8.70 9.66 25.07
N ASP A 401 7.68 8.82 24.82
CA ASP A 401 7.13 7.89 25.81
C ASP A 401 8.13 6.77 26.15
N SER A 402 8.92 6.30 25.17
CA SER A 402 9.97 5.29 25.39
C SER A 402 11.29 5.86 25.90
N GLY A 403 11.50 7.18 25.87
CA GLY A 403 12.79 7.83 26.09
C GLY A 403 13.76 7.64 24.93
N GLY A 404 13.27 7.23 23.77
CA GLY A 404 14.04 6.96 22.56
C GLY A 404 14.06 8.10 21.55
N THR A 405 14.50 7.79 20.33
CA THR A 405 14.67 8.74 19.23
C THR A 405 13.70 8.45 18.10
N ALA A 406 12.99 9.47 17.61
CA ALA A 406 12.30 9.44 16.32
C ALA A 406 13.20 10.00 15.21
N VAL A 407 13.29 9.32 14.08
CA VAL A 407 13.86 9.83 12.84
C VAL A 407 12.72 10.20 11.92
N ILE A 408 12.51 11.49 11.74
CA ILE A 408 11.47 12.02 10.85
C ILE A 408 12.08 12.25 9.48
N CYS A 409 11.44 11.71 8.46
CA CYS A 409 11.91 11.72 7.07
C CYS A 409 11.03 12.60 6.19
N ASN A 410 11.59 13.13 5.12
CA ASN A 410 10.84 13.69 4.01
C ASN A 410 10.22 12.57 3.15
N PRO A 411 9.13 12.84 2.40
CA PRO A 411 8.62 11.92 1.39
C PRO A 411 9.68 11.64 0.32
N MET A 412 9.83 10.38 -0.08
CA MET A 412 10.69 10.02 -1.20
C MET A 412 10.07 10.55 -2.51
N PRO A 413 10.86 11.09 -3.45
CA PRO A 413 10.32 11.50 -4.75
C PRO A 413 9.75 10.29 -5.51
N LEU A 414 8.50 10.38 -5.99
CA LEU A 414 7.84 9.29 -6.74
C LEU A 414 8.69 8.82 -7.92
N LYS A 415 9.31 9.78 -8.64
CA LYS A 415 10.21 9.47 -9.76
C LYS A 415 11.37 8.55 -9.35
N ALA A 416 11.95 8.74 -8.17
CA ALA A 416 13.05 7.90 -7.68
C ALA A 416 12.58 6.47 -7.42
N VAL A 417 11.39 6.29 -6.82
CA VAL A 417 10.79 4.96 -6.60
C VAL A 417 10.53 4.24 -7.92
N MET A 418 9.98 4.97 -8.90
CA MET A 418 9.68 4.42 -10.22
C MET A 418 10.95 4.04 -10.98
N ASP A 419 12.01 4.86 -10.90
CA ASP A 419 13.29 4.57 -11.55
C ASP A 419 13.96 3.32 -10.96
N ILE A 420 13.92 3.13 -9.64
CA ILE A 420 14.39 1.92 -8.97
C ILE A 420 13.62 0.69 -9.46
N ALA A 421 12.28 0.74 -9.46
CA ALA A 421 11.43 -0.37 -9.87
C ALA A 421 11.59 -0.74 -11.35
N ALA A 422 11.72 0.26 -12.24
CA ALA A 422 11.90 0.07 -13.66
C ALA A 422 13.21 -0.69 -14.00
N HIS A 423 14.21 -0.63 -13.13
CA HIS A 423 15.46 -1.38 -13.28
C HIS A 423 15.48 -2.70 -12.47
N GLY A 424 14.33 -3.16 -11.98
CA GLY A 424 14.21 -4.40 -11.20
C GLY A 424 14.83 -4.33 -9.81
N GLU A 425 15.23 -3.14 -9.36
CA GLU A 425 15.75 -2.91 -8.02
C GLU A 425 14.61 -2.69 -7.01
N LYS A 426 14.92 -2.76 -5.73
CA LYS A 426 13.97 -2.52 -4.65
C LYS A 426 14.47 -1.39 -3.76
N VAL A 427 13.56 -0.51 -3.36
CA VAL A 427 13.86 0.47 -2.31
C VAL A 427 14.08 -0.21 -0.95
N PRO A 428 14.77 0.41 0.00
CA PRO A 428 14.85 -0.09 1.37
C PRO A 428 13.48 -0.37 1.97
N ARG A 429 13.42 -1.33 2.89
CA ARG A 429 12.18 -1.77 3.53
C ARG A 429 11.44 -0.61 4.21
N LYS A 430 10.11 -0.58 4.08
CA LYS A 430 9.27 0.42 4.76
C LYS A 430 9.72 1.87 4.53
N SER A 431 10.09 2.22 3.31
CA SER A 431 10.53 3.57 2.96
C SER A 431 9.50 4.36 2.14
N THR A 432 8.43 3.70 1.66
CA THR A 432 7.38 4.31 0.85
C THR A 432 6.00 4.05 1.44
N SER A 433 5.17 5.08 1.52
CA SER A 433 3.77 4.97 1.92
C SER A 433 2.88 5.63 0.87
N PHE A 434 2.43 4.83 -0.07
CA PHE A 434 1.49 5.32 -1.08
C PHE A 434 0.09 5.45 -0.49
N GLY A 435 -0.58 6.53 -0.86
CA GLY A 435 -1.94 6.80 -0.42
C GLY A 435 -2.75 7.68 -1.38
N PRO A 436 -4.06 7.73 -1.15
CA PRO A 436 -4.80 6.97 -0.14
C PRO A 436 -4.85 5.48 -0.49
N LYS A 437 -4.74 4.62 0.54
CA LYS A 437 -4.87 3.17 0.35
C LYS A 437 -6.33 2.80 0.07
N PRO A 438 -6.59 1.76 -0.76
CA PRO A 438 -7.96 1.31 -1.00
C PRO A 438 -8.60 0.78 0.28
N ARG A 439 -9.87 1.11 0.48
CA ARG A 439 -10.62 0.57 1.60
C ARG A 439 -11.00 -0.89 1.35
N THR A 440 -10.91 -1.71 2.37
CA THR A 440 -11.29 -3.12 2.35
C THR A 440 -12.78 -3.27 2.63
N GLY A 441 -13.45 -4.21 1.95
CA GLY A 441 -14.86 -4.50 2.15
C GLY A 441 -15.80 -3.81 1.16
N LEU A 442 -15.30 -3.16 0.13
CA LEU A 442 -16.13 -2.57 -0.93
C LEU A 442 -16.67 -3.64 -1.88
N VAL A 443 -15.78 -4.50 -2.33
CA VAL A 443 -16.04 -5.66 -3.16
C VAL A 443 -14.99 -6.72 -2.87
N PHE A 444 -15.42 -7.98 -2.77
CA PHE A 444 -14.57 -9.15 -2.61
C PHE A 444 -14.58 -9.98 -3.87
N ARG A 445 -13.63 -10.89 -3.97
CA ARG A 445 -13.67 -11.95 -4.96
C ARG A 445 -13.65 -13.30 -4.26
N THR A 446 -14.57 -14.21 -4.63
CA THR A 446 -14.49 -15.63 -4.29
C THR A 446 -13.90 -16.42 -5.47
N PHE A 447 -13.25 -17.56 -5.21
CA PHE A 447 -12.68 -18.44 -6.25
C PHE A 447 -13.74 -19.29 -6.92
N GLU A 448 -14.84 -19.56 -6.22
CA GLU A 448 -16.02 -20.15 -6.81
C GLU A 448 -16.86 -19.06 -7.49
N PRO A 449 -17.43 -19.36 -8.67
CA PRO A 449 -18.20 -18.38 -9.46
C PRO A 449 -19.54 -18.01 -8.82
#